data_b4e479d56bb4e1d03ddceb326f4e642e
#
_entry.id   b4e479d56bb4e1d03ddceb326f4e642e
#
_cell.length_a   1.000
_cell.length_b   1.000
_cell.length_c   1.000
_cell.angle_alpha   90.00
_cell.angle_beta   90.00
_cell.angle_gamma   90.00
#
_symmetry.space_group_name_H-M   'P 1'
#
loop_
_entity.id
_entity.type
_entity.pdbx_description
1 polymer ?
#
loop_
_entity_poly.entity_id
_entity_poly.type
_entity_poly.pdbx_seq_one_letter_code
_entity_poly.pdbx_strand_id
1 'polypeptide(L)'
;VLIESVGRLTGVPWARQGPAFLVGLGHGTTHWIAAFFYLLLPFIARDIGLSYTDTGFLVSVFHLSALAANFGSGLAVDITGRRIVYQVISLLIGGSALLGFGLTDQFLILTGLVVLLGASNNLWHPPAIAYLSEHYPQNRGYALSVHALCANLGDTLAPLAAGALLMVLTWQGTALTGAVPVFAIAVILVLFLRQSVGKSDQRGNRHNGMRDYLIQVGRIARDRTVLALCVMSGMRNIAQNGLYVFLPLYLVNELDSGPLWLGITMTALQAGGLLASPVAGAWSDRVGRRPVVLAGLSVTTIVIAAITLTQNDLFIVATVSLLGFALFAVRPVIHSWMMDLSPANIAGSATSILFGTQALLTTIMMPLGGLVADRYGLPVVFYCLAGTILLANLIVYWLPSGKGGSEP
;
A
#
# COMPACT_ATOMS: atom_id res chain seq x y z
N VAL A 1 -14.09 32.44 8.83
CA VAL A 1 -14.66 32.06 7.52
C VAL A 1 -14.11 30.74 7.02
N LEU A 2 -12.78 30.55 6.88
CA LEU A 2 -12.17 29.32 6.35
C LEU A 2 -12.44 28.10 7.27
N ILE A 3 -12.28 28.26 8.58
CA ILE A 3 -12.50 27.23 9.60
C ILE A 3 -13.98 26.79 9.65
N GLU A 4 -14.90 27.71 9.54
CA GLU A 4 -16.35 27.42 9.50
C GLU A 4 -16.77 26.74 8.19
N SER A 5 -16.13 27.11 7.09
CA SER A 5 -16.37 26.49 5.78
C SER A 5 -15.92 25.02 5.78
N VAL A 6 -14.79 24.70 6.38
CA VAL A 6 -14.31 23.32 6.53
C VAL A 6 -15.28 22.50 7.39
N GLY A 7 -15.76 23.04 8.50
CA GLY A 7 -16.76 22.37 9.35
C GLY A 7 -18.07 22.09 8.62
N ARG A 8 -18.54 23.02 7.79
CA ARG A 8 -19.75 22.85 6.96
C ARG A 8 -19.57 21.79 5.87
N LEU A 9 -18.42 21.75 5.21
CA LEU A 9 -18.13 20.81 4.15
C LEU A 9 -17.94 19.37 4.68
N THR A 10 -17.30 19.22 5.83
CA THR A 10 -16.93 17.91 6.39
C THR A 10 -17.98 17.33 7.34
N GLY A 11 -18.92 18.15 7.81
CA GLY A 11 -19.86 17.80 8.87
C GLY A 11 -19.20 17.63 10.25
N VAL A 12 -17.90 17.91 10.39
CA VAL A 12 -17.13 17.77 11.63
C VAL A 12 -16.63 19.15 12.06
N PRO A 13 -17.00 19.65 13.26
CA PRO A 13 -16.47 20.90 13.77
C PRO A 13 -14.94 20.89 13.84
N TRP A 14 -14.30 22.02 13.52
CA TRP A 14 -12.84 22.15 13.50
C TRP A 14 -12.17 21.64 14.79
N ALA A 15 -12.73 21.98 15.94
CA ALA A 15 -12.23 21.55 17.25
C ALA A 15 -12.22 20.02 17.46
N ARG A 16 -12.98 19.28 16.64
CA ARG A 16 -13.08 17.80 16.71
C ARG A 16 -12.31 17.10 15.59
N GLN A 17 -11.60 17.82 14.72
CA GLN A 17 -10.88 17.22 13.60
C GLN A 17 -9.50 16.67 14.01
N GLY A 18 -8.92 17.17 15.11
CA GLY A 18 -7.58 16.81 15.57
C GLY A 18 -7.28 15.30 15.58
N PRO A 19 -8.10 14.46 16.20
CA PRO A 19 -7.85 13.01 16.22
C PRO A 19 -7.79 12.37 14.82
N ALA A 20 -8.63 12.79 13.87
CA ALA A 20 -8.60 12.25 12.51
C ALA A 20 -7.29 12.63 11.80
N PHE A 21 -6.83 13.87 11.92
CA PHE A 21 -5.56 14.30 11.36
C PHE A 21 -4.35 13.65 12.04
N LEU A 22 -4.36 13.49 13.36
CA LEU A 22 -3.25 12.85 14.08
C LEU A 22 -3.11 11.37 13.72
N VAL A 23 -4.22 10.63 13.68
CA VAL A 23 -4.23 9.24 13.22
C VAL A 23 -3.87 9.18 11.72
N GLY A 24 -4.36 10.11 10.92
CA GLY A 24 -3.96 10.24 9.51
C GLY A 24 -2.45 10.45 9.37
N LEU A 25 -1.87 11.39 10.12
CA LEU A 25 -0.44 11.67 10.11
C LEU A 25 0.41 10.44 10.48
N GLY A 26 -0.01 9.70 11.52
CA GLY A 26 0.62 8.43 11.87
C GLY A 26 0.51 7.39 10.73
N HIS A 27 -0.62 7.33 10.00
CA HIS A 27 -0.76 6.46 8.84
C HIS A 27 0.18 6.88 7.70
N GLY A 28 0.28 8.18 7.40
CA GLY A 28 1.27 8.68 6.45
C GLY A 28 2.70 8.30 6.85
N THR A 29 2.97 8.24 8.15
CA THR A 29 4.28 7.85 8.68
C THR A 29 4.57 6.35 8.49
N THR A 30 3.58 5.46 8.57
CA THR A 30 3.79 4.03 8.24
C THR A 30 4.11 3.84 6.76
N HIS A 31 3.46 4.61 5.88
CA HIS A 31 3.76 4.64 4.45
C HIS A 31 5.12 5.27 4.14
N TRP A 32 5.51 6.31 4.87
CA TRP A 32 6.86 6.88 4.83
C TRP A 32 7.94 5.83 5.09
N ILE A 33 7.80 5.02 6.13
CA ILE A 33 8.73 3.94 6.47
C ILE A 33 8.86 2.95 5.30
N ALA A 34 7.73 2.48 4.76
CA ALA A 34 7.73 1.53 3.65
C ALA A 34 8.35 2.12 2.38
N ALA A 35 8.04 3.38 2.04
CA ALA A 35 8.60 4.04 0.87
C ALA A 35 10.12 4.28 0.99
N PHE A 36 10.62 4.62 2.18
CA PHE A 36 12.07 4.67 2.45
C PHE A 36 12.72 3.32 2.21
N PHE A 37 12.15 2.23 2.74
CA PHE A 37 12.65 0.88 2.49
C PHE A 37 12.80 0.59 1.00
N TYR A 38 11.74 0.78 0.21
CA TYR A 38 11.78 0.51 -1.23
C TYR A 38 12.79 1.39 -1.98
N LEU A 39 12.90 2.67 -1.62
CA LEU A 39 13.82 3.58 -2.31
C LEU A 39 15.29 3.30 -1.97
N LEU A 40 15.58 2.82 -0.77
CA LEU A 40 16.93 2.48 -0.34
C LEU A 40 17.43 1.14 -0.90
N LEU A 41 16.54 0.25 -1.34
CA LEU A 41 16.89 -1.10 -1.83
C LEU A 41 18.03 -1.12 -2.87
N PRO A 42 18.05 -0.27 -3.92
CA PRO A 42 19.15 -0.28 -4.90
C PRO A 42 20.51 0.03 -4.28
N PHE A 43 20.55 0.97 -3.35
CA PHE A 43 21.78 1.41 -2.69
C PHE A 43 22.27 0.37 -1.69
N ILE A 44 21.35 -0.26 -0.95
CA ILE A 44 21.66 -1.39 -0.07
C ILE A 44 22.21 -2.56 -0.89
N ALA A 45 21.49 -2.94 -1.96
CA ALA A 45 21.87 -4.05 -2.81
C ALA A 45 23.26 -3.85 -3.43
N ARG A 46 23.56 -2.63 -3.89
CA ARG A 46 24.85 -2.29 -4.48
C ARG A 46 25.99 -2.31 -3.46
N ASP A 47 25.77 -1.80 -2.24
CA ASP A 47 26.79 -1.65 -1.20
C ASP A 47 27.18 -3.01 -0.59
N ILE A 48 26.21 -3.88 -0.33
CA ILE A 48 26.44 -5.19 0.29
C ILE A 48 26.46 -6.37 -0.69
N GLY A 49 26.37 -6.08 -2.00
CA GLY A 49 26.49 -7.09 -3.06
C GLY A 49 25.32 -8.06 -3.17
N LEU A 50 24.06 -7.60 -2.93
CA LEU A 50 22.87 -8.43 -3.08
C LEU A 50 22.52 -8.66 -4.55
N SER A 51 22.08 -9.87 -4.86
CA SER A 51 21.42 -10.18 -6.11
C SER A 51 20.02 -9.54 -6.19
N TYR A 52 19.44 -9.47 -7.38
CA TYR A 52 18.03 -9.08 -7.53
C TYR A 52 17.08 -10.09 -6.87
N THR A 53 17.47 -11.37 -6.83
CA THR A 53 16.75 -12.42 -6.10
C THR A 53 16.73 -12.13 -4.60
N ASP A 54 17.86 -11.77 -3.98
CA ASP A 54 17.94 -11.40 -2.56
C ASP A 54 17.07 -10.17 -2.26
N THR A 55 17.09 -9.18 -3.15
CA THR A 55 16.25 -7.98 -3.04
C THR A 55 14.77 -8.34 -3.10
N GLY A 56 14.36 -9.19 -4.04
CA GLY A 56 13.00 -9.70 -4.11
C GLY A 56 12.60 -10.53 -2.89
N PHE A 57 13.53 -11.29 -2.31
CA PHE A 57 13.32 -12.04 -1.07
C PHE A 57 13.06 -11.11 0.13
N LEU A 58 13.83 -10.03 0.29
CA LEU A 58 13.57 -9.04 1.34
C LEU A 58 12.15 -8.48 1.26
N VAL A 59 11.68 -8.17 0.05
CA VAL A 59 10.31 -7.68 -0.15
C VAL A 59 9.28 -8.76 0.15
N SER A 60 9.54 -10.02 -0.15
CA SER A 60 8.66 -11.14 0.25
C SER A 60 8.55 -11.27 1.76
N VAL A 61 9.67 -11.13 2.46
CA VAL A 61 9.72 -11.14 3.93
C VAL A 61 8.88 -9.98 4.50
N PHE A 62 8.98 -8.78 3.91
CA PHE A 62 8.15 -7.63 4.29
C PHE A 62 6.66 -7.95 4.15
N HIS A 63 6.20 -8.45 3.01
CA HIS A 63 4.79 -8.74 2.78
C HIS A 63 4.26 -9.88 3.65
N LEU A 64 5.06 -10.92 3.87
CA LEU A 64 4.69 -12.05 4.72
C LEU A 64 4.53 -11.63 6.19
N SER A 65 5.48 -10.84 6.70
CA SER A 65 5.41 -10.32 8.08
C SER A 65 4.27 -9.31 8.25
N ALA A 66 4.01 -8.47 7.25
CA ALA A 66 2.87 -7.57 7.21
C ALA A 66 1.54 -8.34 7.28
N LEU A 67 1.40 -9.41 6.50
CA LEU A 67 0.22 -10.27 6.50
C LEU A 67 0.00 -10.91 7.88
N ALA A 68 1.06 -11.48 8.47
CA ALA A 68 0.99 -12.10 9.81
C ALA A 68 0.58 -11.08 10.89
N ALA A 69 1.17 -9.88 10.88
CA ALA A 69 0.87 -8.81 11.83
C ALA A 69 -0.56 -8.30 11.69
N ASN A 70 -1.13 -8.26 10.49
CA ASN A 70 -2.51 -7.82 10.27
C ASN A 70 -3.53 -8.69 11.03
N PHE A 71 -3.35 -10.00 10.99
CA PHE A 71 -4.20 -10.94 11.73
C PHE A 71 -4.02 -10.79 13.25
N GLY A 72 -2.75 -10.71 13.71
CA GLY A 72 -2.43 -10.58 15.13
C GLY A 72 -2.94 -9.26 15.74
N SER A 73 -2.83 -8.16 15.01
CA SER A 73 -3.21 -6.83 15.51
C SER A 73 -4.71 -6.66 15.70
N GLY A 74 -5.52 -7.19 14.80
CA GLY A 74 -6.99 -7.17 14.94
C GLY A 74 -7.44 -7.85 16.23
N LEU A 75 -6.97 -9.09 16.46
CA LEU A 75 -7.28 -9.85 17.66
C LEU A 75 -6.77 -9.14 18.93
N ALA A 76 -5.56 -8.62 18.93
CA ALA A 76 -4.98 -7.93 20.07
C ALA A 76 -5.76 -6.66 20.45
N VAL A 77 -6.21 -5.89 19.44
CA VAL A 77 -7.05 -4.70 19.64
C VAL A 77 -8.42 -5.06 20.22
N ASP A 78 -9.05 -6.10 19.69
CA ASP A 78 -10.38 -6.54 20.14
C ASP A 78 -10.36 -7.03 21.60
N ILE A 79 -9.28 -7.74 22.01
CA ILE A 79 -9.13 -8.23 23.38
C ILE A 79 -8.79 -7.09 24.35
N THR A 80 -7.88 -6.17 23.96
CA THR A 80 -7.30 -5.21 24.93
C THR A 80 -7.97 -3.85 24.90
N GLY A 81 -8.66 -3.46 23.81
CA GLY A 81 -9.22 -2.14 23.57
C GLY A 81 -8.16 -1.01 23.44
N ARG A 82 -6.87 -1.33 23.47
CA ARG A 82 -5.75 -0.35 23.55
C ARG A 82 -5.34 0.18 22.18
N ARG A 83 -6.26 0.82 21.46
CA ARG A 83 -6.07 1.23 20.06
C ARG A 83 -4.88 2.15 19.82
N ILE A 84 -4.71 3.19 20.65
CA ILE A 84 -3.59 4.15 20.50
C ILE A 84 -2.25 3.50 20.84
N VAL A 85 -2.21 2.64 21.85
CA VAL A 85 -0.98 1.95 22.24
C VAL A 85 -0.42 1.12 21.07
N TYR A 86 -1.28 0.38 20.34
CA TYR A 86 -0.83 -0.40 19.19
C TYR A 86 -0.39 0.48 18.01
N GLN A 87 -1.01 1.64 17.80
CA GLN A 87 -0.56 2.62 16.82
C GLN A 87 0.84 3.15 17.15
N VAL A 88 1.07 3.51 18.42
CA VAL A 88 2.39 3.97 18.89
C VAL A 88 3.44 2.86 18.78
N ILE A 89 3.10 1.64 19.21
CA ILE A 89 4.00 0.46 19.09
C ILE A 89 4.37 0.22 17.62
N SER A 90 3.40 0.32 16.70
CA SER A 90 3.65 0.20 15.26
C SER A 90 4.73 1.19 14.81
N LEU A 91 4.59 2.48 15.13
CA LEU A 91 5.58 3.50 14.74
C LEU A 91 6.94 3.27 15.43
N LEU A 92 6.95 2.88 16.71
CA LEU A 92 8.21 2.60 17.42
C LEU A 92 8.96 1.41 16.81
N ILE A 93 8.24 0.32 16.47
CA ILE A 93 8.85 -0.84 15.80
C ILE A 93 9.39 -0.42 14.42
N GLY A 94 8.57 0.25 13.60
CA GLY A 94 8.98 0.68 12.26
C GLY A 94 10.13 1.68 12.27
N GLY A 95 10.08 2.68 13.17
CA GLY A 95 11.15 3.65 13.37
C GLY A 95 12.45 3.00 13.85
N SER A 96 12.37 2.07 14.80
CA SER A 96 13.54 1.33 15.28
C SER A 96 14.13 0.43 14.21
N ALA A 97 13.30 -0.20 13.39
CA ALA A 97 13.78 -1.01 12.27
C ALA A 97 14.47 -0.13 11.22
N LEU A 98 13.90 1.01 10.86
CA LEU A 98 14.52 1.96 9.93
C LEU A 98 15.84 2.54 10.50
N LEU A 99 15.87 2.83 11.80
CA LEU A 99 17.11 3.20 12.51
C LEU A 99 18.15 2.08 12.42
N GLY A 100 17.73 0.82 12.66
CA GLY A 100 18.58 -0.36 12.58
C GLY A 100 19.21 -0.55 11.21
N PHE A 101 18.49 -0.23 10.12
CA PHE A 101 19.05 -0.24 8.76
C PHE A 101 20.30 0.63 8.64
N GLY A 102 20.32 1.79 9.28
CA GLY A 102 21.48 2.67 9.26
C GLY A 102 22.67 2.19 10.09
N LEU A 103 22.54 1.09 10.84
CA LEU A 103 23.54 0.60 11.79
C LEU A 103 24.13 -0.77 11.41
N THR A 104 23.71 -1.36 10.28
CA THR A 104 24.17 -2.69 9.87
C THR A 104 24.31 -2.81 8.35
N ASP A 105 25.23 -3.64 7.92
CA ASP A 105 25.45 -4.09 6.54
C ASP A 105 25.26 -5.61 6.39
N GLN A 106 24.86 -6.30 7.48
CA GLN A 106 24.70 -7.74 7.47
C GLN A 106 23.33 -8.16 6.96
N PHE A 107 23.27 -8.92 5.88
CA PHE A 107 22.05 -9.37 5.22
C PHE A 107 21.04 -10.04 6.18
N LEU A 108 21.50 -10.89 7.07
CA LEU A 108 20.63 -11.60 8.02
C LEU A 108 19.97 -10.63 9.02
N ILE A 109 20.72 -9.62 9.50
CA ILE A 109 20.19 -8.60 10.40
C ILE A 109 19.20 -7.70 9.63
N LEU A 110 19.55 -7.28 8.42
CA LEU A 110 18.64 -6.54 7.54
C LEU A 110 17.34 -7.30 7.30
N THR A 111 17.41 -8.61 7.05
CA THR A 111 16.22 -9.46 6.90
C THR A 111 15.36 -9.43 8.17
N GLY A 112 15.95 -9.54 9.34
CA GLY A 112 15.24 -9.42 10.63
C GLY A 112 14.59 -8.05 10.81
N LEU A 113 15.27 -6.97 10.41
CA LEU A 113 14.72 -5.61 10.44
C LEU A 113 13.57 -5.46 9.43
N VAL A 114 13.63 -6.09 8.26
CA VAL A 114 12.52 -6.13 7.28
C VAL A 114 11.29 -6.84 7.85
N VAL A 115 11.45 -7.92 8.64
CA VAL A 115 10.33 -8.53 9.38
C VAL A 115 9.66 -7.49 10.27
N LEU A 116 10.43 -6.69 11.01
CA LEU A 116 9.90 -5.64 11.87
C LEU A 116 9.22 -4.52 11.06
N LEU A 117 9.80 -4.11 9.92
CA LEU A 117 9.19 -3.12 9.03
C LEU A 117 7.83 -3.58 8.51
N GLY A 118 7.75 -4.79 7.97
CA GLY A 118 6.50 -5.34 7.46
C GLY A 118 5.46 -5.50 8.56
N ALA A 119 5.85 -6.03 9.72
CA ALA A 119 4.97 -6.17 10.86
C ALA A 119 4.43 -4.80 11.33
N SER A 120 5.29 -3.78 11.43
CA SER A 120 4.89 -2.44 11.84
C SER A 120 3.88 -1.83 10.89
N ASN A 121 4.07 -2.01 9.58
CA ASN A 121 3.19 -1.45 8.55
C ASN A 121 1.73 -1.89 8.75
N ASN A 122 1.48 -3.16 9.00
CA ASN A 122 0.12 -3.69 9.13
C ASN A 122 -0.41 -3.75 10.57
N LEU A 123 0.44 -3.64 11.59
CA LEU A 123 0.01 -3.48 12.98
C LEU A 123 -0.79 -2.16 13.17
N TRP A 124 -0.58 -1.16 12.31
CA TRP A 124 -1.24 0.13 12.35
C TRP A 124 -2.74 0.08 12.01
N HIS A 125 -3.13 -0.67 10.97
CA HIS A 125 -4.42 -0.52 10.31
C HIS A 125 -5.64 -0.88 11.19
N PRO A 126 -5.73 -2.07 11.82
CA PRO A 126 -6.91 -2.42 12.63
C PRO A 126 -7.15 -1.46 13.80
N PRO A 127 -6.15 -1.08 14.62
CA PRO A 127 -6.37 -0.13 15.71
C PRO A 127 -6.75 1.27 15.24
N ALA A 128 -6.18 1.76 14.14
CA ALA A 128 -6.48 3.08 13.59
C ALA A 128 -7.91 3.16 13.05
N ILE A 129 -8.33 2.17 12.25
CA ILE A 129 -9.69 2.09 11.70
C ILE A 129 -10.73 1.96 12.82
N ALA A 130 -10.47 1.12 13.84
CA ALA A 130 -11.33 0.96 14.97
C ALA A 130 -11.48 2.27 15.78
N TYR A 131 -10.35 2.96 16.04
CA TYR A 131 -10.34 4.24 16.74
C TYR A 131 -11.16 5.31 16.00
N LEU A 132 -10.92 5.50 14.71
CA LEU A 132 -11.62 6.49 13.88
C LEU A 132 -13.12 6.17 13.78
N SER A 133 -13.47 4.91 13.61
CA SER A 133 -14.86 4.47 13.50
C SER A 133 -15.67 4.73 14.76
N GLU A 134 -15.03 4.65 15.92
CA GLU A 134 -15.67 4.92 17.23
C GLU A 134 -15.75 6.41 17.53
N HIS A 135 -14.70 7.19 17.19
CA HIS A 135 -14.68 8.64 17.44
C HIS A 135 -15.59 9.43 16.48
N TYR A 136 -15.81 8.92 15.27
CA TYR A 136 -16.60 9.57 14.23
C TYR A 136 -17.73 8.68 13.70
N PRO A 137 -18.67 8.21 14.55
CA PRO A 137 -19.70 7.26 14.13
C PRO A 137 -20.60 7.79 13.02
N GLN A 138 -20.89 9.11 13.02
CA GLN A 138 -21.71 9.77 12.01
C GLN A 138 -20.91 10.28 10.80
N ASN A 139 -19.61 10.50 10.96
CA ASN A 139 -18.72 11.04 9.94
C ASN A 139 -17.56 10.07 9.63
N ARG A 140 -17.82 8.75 9.73
CA ARG A 140 -16.80 7.70 9.52
C ARG A 140 -16.11 7.80 8.16
N GLY A 141 -16.90 8.07 7.11
CA GLY A 141 -16.36 8.24 5.75
C GLY A 141 -15.33 9.36 5.67
N TYR A 142 -15.62 10.52 6.27
CA TYR A 142 -14.68 11.64 6.34
C TYR A 142 -13.38 11.26 7.08
N ALA A 143 -13.49 10.69 8.27
CA ALA A 143 -12.32 10.33 9.08
C ALA A 143 -11.42 9.29 8.38
N LEU A 144 -12.02 8.28 7.73
CA LEU A 144 -11.28 7.31 6.94
C LEU A 144 -10.70 7.88 5.65
N SER A 145 -11.35 8.88 5.04
CA SER A 145 -10.78 9.60 3.87
C SER A 145 -9.56 10.43 4.26
N VAL A 146 -9.58 11.12 5.40
CA VAL A 146 -8.39 11.82 5.94
C VAL A 146 -7.26 10.84 6.20
N HIS A 147 -7.56 9.69 6.82
CA HIS A 147 -6.61 8.63 7.07
C HIS A 147 -5.97 8.10 5.77
N ALA A 148 -6.76 7.86 4.72
CA ALA A 148 -6.26 7.41 3.42
C ALA A 148 -5.46 8.51 2.68
N LEU A 149 -5.90 9.77 2.75
CA LEU A 149 -5.19 10.89 2.15
C LEU A 149 -3.78 11.06 2.73
N CYS A 150 -3.66 10.96 4.05
CA CYS A 150 -2.35 11.07 4.72
C CYS A 150 -1.41 9.91 4.34
N ALA A 151 -1.94 8.69 4.15
CA ALA A 151 -1.16 7.57 3.64
C ALA A 151 -0.57 7.87 2.25
N ASN A 152 -1.42 8.35 1.34
CA ASN A 152 -0.98 8.73 -0.01
C ASN A 152 0.03 9.88 0.01
N LEU A 153 -0.10 10.83 0.95
CA LEU A 153 0.91 11.87 1.15
C LEU A 153 2.24 11.29 1.65
N GLY A 154 2.20 10.33 2.57
CA GLY A 154 3.38 9.59 3.00
C GLY A 154 4.11 8.91 1.84
N ASP A 155 3.36 8.14 1.04
CA ASP A 155 3.88 7.47 -0.16
C ASP A 155 4.47 8.46 -1.19
N THR A 156 3.87 9.65 -1.32
CA THR A 156 4.29 10.65 -2.31
C THR A 156 5.52 11.44 -1.84
N LEU A 157 5.56 11.84 -0.57
CA LEU A 157 6.62 12.72 -0.05
C LEU A 157 7.89 11.96 0.32
N ALA A 158 7.75 10.71 0.77
CA ALA A 158 8.88 9.93 1.25
C ALA A 158 9.95 9.66 0.17
N PRO A 159 9.62 9.29 -1.08
CA PRO A 159 10.64 9.09 -2.11
C PRO A 159 11.39 10.36 -2.44
N LEU A 160 10.72 11.51 -2.52
CA LEU A 160 11.38 12.79 -2.77
C LEU A 160 12.36 13.15 -1.64
N ALA A 161 11.92 12.97 -0.38
CA ALA A 161 12.74 13.25 0.78
C ALA A 161 13.96 12.31 0.84
N ALA A 162 13.76 11.01 0.63
CA ALA A 162 14.85 10.03 0.63
C ALA A 162 15.82 10.27 -0.52
N GLY A 163 15.35 10.59 -1.73
CA GLY A 163 16.19 10.95 -2.87
C GLY A 163 17.02 12.21 -2.62
N ALA A 164 16.44 13.24 -2.01
CA ALA A 164 17.16 14.45 -1.63
C ALA A 164 18.23 14.19 -0.53
N LEU A 165 17.91 13.38 0.46
CA LEU A 165 18.87 13.00 1.52
C LEU A 165 20.04 12.19 0.94
N LEU A 166 19.79 11.29 0.02
CA LEU A 166 20.82 10.48 -0.67
C LEU A 166 21.79 11.31 -1.53
N MET A 167 21.47 12.56 -1.83
CA MET A 167 22.42 13.46 -2.49
C MET A 167 23.59 13.88 -1.58
N VAL A 168 23.38 13.85 -0.25
CA VAL A 168 24.34 14.38 0.74
C VAL A 168 24.69 13.37 1.82
N LEU A 169 23.95 12.26 1.92
CA LEU A 169 24.14 11.20 2.90
C LEU A 169 24.30 9.85 2.19
N THR A 170 24.93 8.90 2.90
CA THR A 170 24.88 7.48 2.52
C THR A 170 23.46 6.94 2.72
N TRP A 171 23.17 5.73 2.21
CA TRP A 171 21.88 5.08 2.46
C TRP A 171 21.64 4.82 3.96
N GLN A 172 22.71 4.52 4.73
CA GLN A 172 22.65 4.39 6.18
C GLN A 172 22.23 5.72 6.84
N GLY A 173 22.91 6.82 6.48
CA GLY A 173 22.58 8.16 6.99
C GLY A 173 21.16 8.58 6.61
N THR A 174 20.71 8.22 5.42
CA THR A 174 19.34 8.47 4.96
C THR A 174 18.31 7.67 5.77
N ALA A 175 18.59 6.40 6.07
CA ALA A 175 17.72 5.58 6.92
C ALA A 175 17.62 6.15 8.35
N LEU A 176 18.76 6.52 8.96
CA LEU A 176 18.81 7.15 10.28
C LEU A 176 17.99 8.45 10.33
N THR A 177 18.19 9.33 9.34
CA THR A 177 17.46 10.60 9.24
C THR A 177 15.97 10.38 9.00
N GLY A 178 15.61 9.41 8.14
CA GLY A 178 14.24 9.02 7.86
C GLY A 178 13.47 8.48 9.06
N ALA A 179 14.17 7.95 10.08
CA ALA A 179 13.56 7.49 11.33
C ALA A 179 13.15 8.64 12.26
N VAL A 180 13.77 9.82 12.16
CA VAL A 180 13.51 10.96 13.04
C VAL A 180 12.04 11.39 13.04
N PRO A 181 11.40 11.68 11.88
CA PRO A 181 10.00 12.06 11.87
C PRO A 181 9.08 10.94 12.40
N VAL A 182 9.47 9.68 12.28
CA VAL A 182 8.68 8.55 12.79
C VAL A 182 8.57 8.60 14.32
N PHE A 183 9.69 8.78 15.00
CA PHE A 183 9.70 8.93 16.47
C PHE A 183 9.01 10.21 16.92
N ALA A 184 9.19 11.32 16.19
CA ALA A 184 8.51 12.58 16.48
C ALA A 184 6.98 12.41 16.43
N ILE A 185 6.46 11.74 15.41
CA ILE A 185 5.02 11.47 15.29
C ILE A 185 4.55 10.49 16.37
N ALA A 186 5.33 9.46 16.71
CA ALA A 186 4.99 8.56 17.82
C ALA A 186 4.83 9.33 19.14
N VAL A 187 5.74 10.26 19.44
CA VAL A 187 5.67 11.15 20.63
C VAL A 187 4.42 12.06 20.56
N ILE A 188 4.16 12.68 19.41
CA ILE A 188 2.96 13.51 19.20
C ILE A 188 1.69 12.73 19.48
N LEU A 189 1.58 11.48 18.99
CA LEU A 189 0.41 10.64 19.27
C LEU A 189 0.24 10.36 20.75
N VAL A 190 1.33 10.06 21.47
CA VAL A 190 1.28 9.83 22.94
C VAL A 190 0.82 11.08 23.69
N LEU A 191 1.29 12.26 23.27
CA LEU A 191 0.98 13.51 23.97
C LEU A 191 -0.44 14.02 23.71
N PHE A 192 -0.94 13.86 22.48
CA PHE A 192 -2.18 14.50 22.04
C PHE A 192 -3.36 13.54 21.86
N LEU A 193 -3.13 12.25 21.59
CA LEU A 193 -4.18 11.25 21.56
C LEU A 193 -4.30 10.60 22.95
N ARG A 194 -5.08 11.23 23.81
CA ARG A 194 -5.45 10.60 25.08
C ARG A 194 -6.40 9.42 24.80
N GLN A 195 -6.07 8.30 25.39
CA GLN A 195 -6.93 7.12 25.40
C GLN A 195 -8.22 7.48 26.12
N SER A 196 -9.29 7.74 25.39
CA SER A 196 -10.61 7.54 25.95
C SER A 196 -10.76 6.04 26.10
N VAL A 197 -10.49 5.53 27.30
CA VAL A 197 -10.87 4.18 27.70
C VAL A 197 -12.41 4.22 27.85
N GLY A 198 -13.09 4.35 26.72
CA GLY A 198 -14.48 3.99 26.65
C GLY A 198 -14.50 2.48 26.90
N LYS A 199 -15.17 2.04 27.95
CA LYS A 199 -15.58 0.66 28.09
C LYS A 199 -16.21 0.30 26.75
N SER A 200 -15.49 -0.46 25.94
CA SER A 200 -16.05 -1.08 24.76
C SER A 200 -17.29 -1.82 25.25
N ASP A 201 -18.45 -1.30 24.88
CA ASP A 201 -19.67 -2.05 25.03
C ASP A 201 -19.46 -3.28 24.12
N GLN A 202 -19.07 -4.40 24.72
CA GLN A 202 -18.79 -5.67 24.06
C GLN A 202 -20.08 -6.30 23.45
N ARG A 203 -21.02 -5.45 23.02
CA ARG A 203 -22.18 -5.81 22.22
C ARG A 203 -21.97 -5.71 20.71
N GLY A 204 -20.71 -5.57 20.26
CA GLY A 204 -20.37 -5.82 18.87
C GLY A 204 -20.41 -7.30 18.62
N ASN A 205 -21.46 -7.78 17.95
CA ASN A 205 -21.61 -9.07 17.27
C ASN A 205 -20.57 -10.11 17.69
N ARG A 206 -20.91 -11.00 18.62
CA ARG A 206 -20.26 -12.30 18.70
C ARG A 206 -20.41 -12.92 17.32
N HIS A 207 -19.39 -12.78 16.53
CA HIS A 207 -19.29 -13.48 15.26
C HIS A 207 -19.63 -14.94 15.52
N ASN A 208 -20.54 -15.45 14.74
CA ASN A 208 -20.68 -16.85 14.48
C ASN A 208 -19.30 -17.48 14.58
N GLY A 209 -19.16 -18.60 15.30
CA GLY A 209 -17.85 -19.11 15.69
C GLY A 209 -16.90 -19.28 14.50
N MET A 210 -15.61 -19.47 14.77
CA MET A 210 -14.55 -19.70 13.77
C MET A 210 -15.00 -20.67 12.66
N ARG A 211 -15.83 -21.64 13.00
CA ARG A 211 -16.43 -22.59 12.05
C ARG A 211 -17.29 -21.90 10.98
N ASP A 212 -18.18 -20.99 11.39
CA ASP A 212 -19.07 -20.28 10.45
C ASP A 212 -18.28 -19.30 9.58
N TYR A 213 -17.26 -18.66 10.12
CA TYR A 213 -16.31 -17.86 9.36
C TYR A 213 -15.61 -18.71 8.29
N LEU A 214 -15.03 -19.86 8.67
CA LEU A 214 -14.37 -20.76 7.72
C LEU A 214 -15.33 -21.31 6.65
N ILE A 215 -16.59 -21.59 7.01
CA ILE A 215 -17.62 -22.01 6.04
C ILE A 215 -17.92 -20.88 5.06
N GLN A 216 -18.07 -19.64 5.52
CA GLN A 216 -18.31 -18.48 4.66
C GLN A 216 -17.12 -18.21 3.73
N VAL A 217 -15.89 -18.22 4.26
CA VAL A 217 -14.66 -18.12 3.46
C VAL A 217 -14.59 -19.25 2.41
N GLY A 218 -14.93 -20.49 2.81
CA GLY A 218 -14.96 -21.62 1.89
C GLY A 218 -16.02 -21.49 0.77
N ARG A 219 -17.17 -20.84 1.04
CA ARG A 219 -18.18 -20.54 0.01
C ARG A 219 -17.66 -19.52 -1.00
N ILE A 220 -17.07 -18.41 -0.51
CA ILE A 220 -16.49 -17.35 -1.36
C ILE A 220 -15.35 -17.92 -2.21
N ALA A 221 -14.48 -18.73 -1.63
CA ALA A 221 -13.36 -19.35 -2.32
C ALA A 221 -13.80 -20.38 -3.40
N ARG A 222 -15.07 -20.80 -3.40
CA ARG A 222 -15.66 -21.66 -4.42
C ARG A 222 -16.38 -20.88 -5.52
N ASP A 223 -16.67 -19.62 -5.31
CA ASP A 223 -17.27 -18.77 -6.35
C ASP A 223 -16.20 -18.41 -7.37
N ARG A 224 -16.39 -18.91 -8.60
CA ARG A 224 -15.43 -18.72 -9.69
C ARG A 224 -15.24 -17.25 -10.06
N THR A 225 -16.27 -16.44 -9.94
CA THR A 225 -16.23 -15.00 -10.26
C THR A 225 -15.40 -14.26 -9.23
N VAL A 226 -15.64 -14.52 -7.94
CA VAL A 226 -14.87 -13.93 -6.85
C VAL A 226 -13.41 -14.38 -6.92
N LEU A 227 -13.16 -15.67 -7.15
CA LEU A 227 -11.80 -16.19 -7.30
C LEU A 227 -11.08 -15.55 -8.49
N ALA A 228 -11.74 -15.42 -9.64
CA ALA A 228 -11.17 -14.76 -10.82
C ALA A 228 -10.85 -13.29 -10.55
N LEU A 229 -11.72 -12.57 -9.83
CA LEU A 229 -11.47 -11.18 -9.41
C LEU A 229 -10.29 -11.09 -8.43
N CYS A 230 -10.16 -12.04 -7.49
CA CYS A 230 -9.03 -12.10 -6.56
C CYS A 230 -7.70 -12.37 -7.29
N VAL A 231 -7.69 -13.32 -8.24
CA VAL A 231 -6.48 -13.63 -9.04
C VAL A 231 -6.11 -12.44 -9.92
N MET A 232 -7.05 -11.82 -10.62
CA MET A 232 -6.84 -10.61 -11.41
C MET A 232 -6.26 -9.47 -10.56
N SER A 233 -6.84 -9.25 -9.38
CA SER A 233 -6.36 -8.23 -8.44
C SER A 233 -4.96 -8.56 -7.91
N GLY A 234 -4.67 -9.83 -7.66
CA GLY A 234 -3.34 -10.31 -7.28
C GLY A 234 -2.30 -10.07 -8.38
N MET A 235 -2.63 -10.36 -9.64
CA MET A 235 -1.76 -10.09 -10.79
C MET A 235 -1.47 -8.58 -10.94
N ARG A 236 -2.50 -7.75 -10.79
CA ARG A 236 -2.32 -6.28 -10.77
C ARG A 236 -1.40 -5.87 -9.60
N ASN A 237 -1.55 -6.49 -8.43
CA ASN A 237 -0.74 -6.19 -7.24
C ASN A 237 0.72 -6.64 -7.40
N ILE A 238 0.99 -7.76 -8.10
CA ILE A 238 2.35 -8.18 -8.49
C ILE A 238 3.03 -7.07 -9.28
N ALA A 239 2.36 -6.51 -10.29
CA ALA A 239 2.93 -5.42 -11.09
C ALA A 239 3.18 -4.17 -10.26
N GLN A 240 2.27 -3.78 -9.37
CA GLN A 240 2.47 -2.64 -8.47
C GLN A 240 3.69 -2.82 -7.58
N ASN A 241 3.81 -3.96 -6.90
CA ASN A 241 4.94 -4.21 -6.00
C ASN A 241 6.24 -4.47 -6.78
N GLY A 242 6.14 -5.11 -7.96
CA GLY A 242 7.27 -5.25 -8.88
C GLY A 242 7.83 -3.89 -9.32
N LEU A 243 6.97 -2.91 -9.58
CA LEU A 243 7.41 -1.54 -9.88
C LEU A 243 8.08 -0.88 -8.67
N TYR A 244 7.60 -1.10 -7.45
CA TYR A 244 8.25 -0.56 -6.25
C TYR A 244 9.65 -1.14 -6.02
N VAL A 245 9.91 -2.36 -6.47
CA VAL A 245 11.19 -3.05 -6.32
C VAL A 245 12.11 -2.81 -7.53
N PHE A 246 11.62 -3.17 -8.71
CA PHE A 246 12.46 -3.26 -9.91
C PHE A 246 12.62 -1.92 -10.64
N LEU A 247 11.68 -0.97 -10.49
CA LEU A 247 11.85 0.35 -11.11
C LEU A 247 12.99 1.15 -10.44
N PRO A 248 13.09 1.25 -9.11
CA PRO A 248 14.27 1.85 -8.48
C PRO A 248 15.59 1.18 -8.88
N LEU A 249 15.62 -0.16 -8.91
CA LEU A 249 16.81 -0.91 -9.34
C LEU A 249 17.19 -0.62 -10.80
N TYR A 250 16.20 -0.53 -11.69
CA TYR A 250 16.41 -0.21 -13.11
C TYR A 250 16.93 1.21 -13.29
N LEU A 251 16.34 2.19 -12.61
CA LEU A 251 16.77 3.59 -12.69
C LEU A 251 18.22 3.77 -12.22
N VAL A 252 18.60 3.10 -11.13
CA VAL A 252 19.94 3.24 -10.54
C VAL A 252 20.99 2.39 -11.28
N ASN A 253 20.66 1.14 -11.62
CA ASN A 253 21.66 0.18 -12.11
C ASN A 253 21.80 0.17 -13.65
N GLU A 254 20.72 0.46 -14.40
CA GLU A 254 20.73 0.41 -15.86
C GLU A 254 20.78 1.81 -16.48
N LEU A 255 20.11 2.80 -15.85
CA LEU A 255 20.04 4.16 -16.38
C LEU A 255 20.99 5.13 -15.68
N ASP A 256 21.70 4.67 -14.64
CA ASP A 256 22.59 5.49 -13.80
C ASP A 256 21.93 6.80 -13.30
N SER A 257 20.61 6.73 -13.08
CA SER A 257 19.84 7.88 -12.59
C SER A 257 20.28 8.27 -11.19
N GLY A 258 20.55 9.55 -10.99
CA GLY A 258 20.94 10.08 -9.69
C GLY A 258 19.81 9.94 -8.64
N PRO A 259 20.18 9.97 -7.34
CA PRO A 259 19.22 9.74 -6.25
C PRO A 259 18.00 10.68 -6.26
N LEU A 260 18.20 11.94 -6.67
CA LEU A 260 17.12 12.92 -6.75
C LEU A 260 16.13 12.56 -7.87
N TRP A 261 16.62 12.16 -9.06
CA TRP A 261 15.77 11.72 -10.16
C TRP A 261 14.99 10.45 -9.81
N LEU A 262 15.61 9.51 -9.10
CA LEU A 262 14.93 8.36 -8.54
C LEU A 262 13.77 8.81 -7.62
N GLY A 263 14.05 9.71 -6.68
CA GLY A 263 13.04 10.24 -5.76
C GLY A 263 11.89 10.95 -6.49
N ILE A 264 12.20 11.80 -7.49
CA ILE A 264 11.21 12.49 -8.32
C ILE A 264 10.35 11.47 -9.10
N THR A 265 10.96 10.45 -9.70
CA THR A 265 10.25 9.43 -10.49
C THR A 265 9.30 8.62 -9.63
N MET A 266 9.75 8.17 -8.45
CA MET A 266 8.89 7.42 -7.53
C MET A 266 7.77 8.30 -6.92
N THR A 267 8.05 9.58 -6.69
CA THR A 267 7.02 10.57 -6.31
C THR A 267 5.99 10.76 -7.42
N ALA A 268 6.42 10.86 -8.67
CA ALA A 268 5.53 11.00 -9.82
C ALA A 268 4.59 9.80 -9.99
N LEU A 269 5.10 8.58 -9.74
CA LEU A 269 4.30 7.35 -9.70
C LEU A 269 3.15 7.47 -8.69
N GLN A 270 3.46 7.91 -7.48
CA GLN A 270 2.47 8.01 -6.39
C GLN A 270 1.49 9.17 -6.58
N ALA A 271 1.99 10.32 -7.03
CA ALA A 271 1.18 11.51 -7.29
C ALA A 271 0.14 11.25 -8.40
N GLY A 272 0.52 10.51 -9.45
CA GLY A 272 -0.41 10.06 -10.49
C GLY A 272 -1.57 9.28 -9.90
N GLY A 273 -1.27 8.37 -8.96
CA GLY A 273 -2.27 7.56 -8.25
C GLY A 273 -3.21 8.36 -7.34
N LEU A 274 -2.66 9.35 -6.63
CA LEU A 274 -3.44 10.23 -5.75
C LEU A 274 -4.55 10.96 -6.52
N LEU A 275 -4.24 11.45 -7.71
CA LEU A 275 -5.19 12.17 -8.57
C LEU A 275 -6.18 11.22 -9.26
N ALA A 276 -5.74 10.02 -9.64
CA ALA A 276 -6.53 9.08 -10.42
C ALA A 276 -7.66 8.41 -9.63
N SER A 277 -7.41 8.09 -8.35
CA SER A 277 -8.34 7.26 -7.57
C SER A 277 -9.75 7.83 -7.43
N PRO A 278 -9.98 9.12 -7.08
CA PRO A 278 -11.33 9.67 -7.00
C PRO A 278 -11.99 9.81 -8.38
N VAL A 279 -11.23 10.12 -9.42
CA VAL A 279 -11.75 10.26 -10.80
C VAL A 279 -12.22 8.89 -11.31
N ALA A 280 -11.42 7.86 -11.16
CA ALA A 280 -11.76 6.51 -11.63
C ALA A 280 -12.94 5.92 -10.84
N GLY A 281 -13.01 6.15 -9.53
CA GLY A 281 -14.14 5.75 -8.70
C GLY A 281 -15.45 6.33 -9.23
N ALA A 282 -15.52 7.66 -9.34
CA ALA A 282 -16.71 8.35 -9.84
C ALA A 282 -17.07 8.00 -11.30
N TRP A 283 -16.07 7.77 -12.14
CA TRP A 283 -16.28 7.33 -13.52
C TRP A 283 -16.85 5.90 -13.57
N SER A 284 -16.31 4.98 -12.75
CA SER A 284 -16.76 3.60 -12.70
C SER A 284 -18.20 3.44 -12.19
N ASP A 285 -18.68 4.39 -11.37
CA ASP A 285 -20.08 4.39 -10.92
C ASP A 285 -21.06 4.74 -12.05
N ARG A 286 -20.60 5.45 -13.09
CA ARG A 286 -21.41 5.87 -14.24
C ARG A 286 -21.37 4.87 -15.40
N VAL A 287 -20.17 4.39 -15.74
CA VAL A 287 -19.98 3.54 -16.94
C VAL A 287 -19.84 2.04 -16.61
N GLY A 288 -19.85 1.69 -15.32
CA GLY A 288 -19.62 0.34 -14.85
C GLY A 288 -18.16 0.05 -14.49
N ARG A 289 -17.96 -1.00 -13.69
CA ARG A 289 -16.62 -1.36 -13.16
C ARG A 289 -15.70 -1.89 -14.25
N ARG A 290 -16.21 -2.79 -15.07
CA ARG A 290 -15.45 -3.51 -16.09
C ARG A 290 -14.75 -2.60 -17.12
N PRO A 291 -15.41 -1.61 -17.77
CA PRO A 291 -14.75 -0.74 -18.75
C PRO A 291 -13.59 0.06 -18.16
N VAL A 292 -13.75 0.57 -16.93
CA VAL A 292 -12.71 1.37 -16.26
C VAL A 292 -11.50 0.52 -15.90
N VAL A 293 -11.73 -0.71 -15.40
CA VAL A 293 -10.65 -1.66 -15.09
C VAL A 293 -9.92 -2.08 -16.37
N LEU A 294 -10.65 -2.43 -17.44
CA LEU A 294 -10.05 -2.76 -18.75
C LEU A 294 -9.19 -1.63 -19.29
N ALA A 295 -9.70 -0.40 -19.30
CA ALA A 295 -8.96 0.77 -19.78
C ALA A 295 -7.69 1.00 -18.96
N GLY A 296 -7.80 1.00 -17.62
CA GLY A 296 -6.67 1.22 -16.72
C GLY A 296 -5.59 0.15 -16.85
N LEU A 297 -5.97 -1.14 -16.91
CA LEU A 297 -5.02 -2.23 -17.10
C LEU A 297 -4.39 -2.21 -18.51
N SER A 298 -5.14 -1.85 -19.56
CA SER A 298 -4.59 -1.73 -20.92
C SER A 298 -3.53 -0.65 -21.01
N VAL A 299 -3.81 0.55 -20.47
CA VAL A 299 -2.82 1.64 -20.40
C VAL A 299 -1.62 1.20 -19.58
N THR A 300 -1.84 0.57 -18.42
CA THR A 300 -0.78 0.06 -17.56
C THR A 300 0.14 -0.93 -18.30
N THR A 301 -0.43 -1.87 -19.06
CA THR A 301 0.34 -2.86 -19.85
C THR A 301 1.26 -2.16 -20.87
N ILE A 302 0.68 -1.23 -21.63
CA ILE A 302 1.42 -0.49 -22.67
C ILE A 302 2.55 0.34 -22.05
N VAL A 303 2.24 1.05 -20.96
CA VAL A 303 3.20 1.97 -20.34
C VAL A 303 4.33 1.21 -19.66
N ILE A 304 4.05 0.08 -18.96
CA ILE A 304 5.11 -0.76 -18.38
C ILE A 304 6.04 -1.28 -19.49
N ALA A 305 5.49 -1.78 -20.60
CA ALA A 305 6.30 -2.27 -21.71
C ALA A 305 7.12 -1.16 -22.38
N ALA A 306 6.64 0.09 -22.34
CA ALA A 306 7.32 1.24 -22.96
C ALA A 306 8.40 1.87 -22.06
N ILE A 307 8.44 1.60 -20.75
CA ILE A 307 9.44 2.18 -19.83
C ILE A 307 10.88 1.93 -20.31
N THR A 308 11.15 0.75 -20.87
CA THR A 308 12.49 0.35 -21.31
C THR A 308 12.92 0.97 -22.63
N LEU A 309 12.04 1.70 -23.31
CA LEU A 309 12.30 2.28 -24.64
C LEU A 309 12.96 3.66 -24.61
N THR A 310 13.15 4.24 -23.43
CA THR A 310 13.71 5.56 -23.26
C THR A 310 14.75 5.61 -22.14
N GLN A 311 15.74 6.49 -22.31
CA GLN A 311 16.76 6.78 -21.30
C GLN A 311 16.71 8.25 -20.83
N ASN A 312 15.73 9.02 -21.30
CA ASN A 312 15.58 10.41 -20.92
C ASN A 312 14.79 10.53 -19.61
N ASP A 313 15.41 11.08 -18.56
CA ASP A 313 14.84 11.20 -17.23
C ASP A 313 13.47 11.90 -17.21
N LEU A 314 13.33 13.01 -17.93
CA LEU A 314 12.05 13.75 -17.95
C LEU A 314 10.93 12.95 -18.61
N PHE A 315 11.26 12.21 -19.68
CA PHE A 315 10.29 11.34 -20.35
C PHE A 315 9.93 10.14 -19.47
N ILE A 316 10.90 9.59 -18.73
CA ILE A 316 10.65 8.53 -17.74
C ILE A 316 9.69 9.03 -16.64
N VAL A 317 9.95 10.21 -16.08
CA VAL A 317 9.06 10.81 -15.05
C VAL A 317 7.64 10.97 -15.59
N ALA A 318 7.47 11.48 -16.80
CA ALA A 318 6.15 11.63 -17.41
C ALA A 318 5.46 10.27 -17.65
N THR A 319 6.19 9.29 -18.16
CA THR A 319 5.71 7.93 -18.43
C THR A 319 5.32 7.23 -17.12
N VAL A 320 6.14 7.35 -16.08
CA VAL A 320 5.90 6.76 -14.76
C VAL A 320 4.74 7.46 -14.04
N SER A 321 4.55 8.78 -14.24
CA SER A 321 3.38 9.50 -13.73
C SER A 321 2.09 8.98 -14.37
N LEU A 322 2.08 8.79 -15.70
CA LEU A 322 0.95 8.18 -16.41
C LEU A 322 0.70 6.75 -15.96
N LEU A 323 1.76 5.98 -15.72
CA LEU A 323 1.66 4.64 -15.17
C LEU A 323 1.00 4.64 -13.80
N GLY A 324 1.44 5.53 -12.90
CA GLY A 324 0.84 5.72 -11.59
C GLY A 324 -0.65 6.07 -11.69
N PHE A 325 -0.99 7.01 -12.57
CA PHE A 325 -2.38 7.36 -12.83
C PHE A 325 -3.22 6.12 -13.24
N ALA A 326 -2.78 5.36 -14.25
CA ALA A 326 -3.53 4.21 -14.74
C ALA A 326 -3.61 3.06 -13.73
N LEU A 327 -2.47 2.70 -13.12
CA LEU A 327 -2.36 1.56 -12.21
C LEU A 327 -3.15 1.75 -10.91
N PHE A 328 -3.09 2.96 -10.31
CA PHE A 328 -3.78 3.22 -9.05
C PHE A 328 -5.27 3.56 -9.23
N ALA A 329 -5.67 4.09 -10.39
CA ALA A 329 -7.06 4.30 -10.76
C ALA A 329 -7.92 3.03 -10.60
N VAL A 330 -7.35 1.89 -10.95
CA VAL A 330 -8.04 0.60 -10.96
C VAL A 330 -8.31 0.06 -9.54
N ARG A 331 -7.47 0.40 -8.56
CA ARG A 331 -7.55 -0.14 -7.19
C ARG A 331 -8.91 0.07 -6.50
N PRO A 332 -9.43 1.29 -6.36
CA PRO A 332 -10.73 1.51 -5.72
C PRO A 332 -11.88 0.87 -6.50
N VAL A 333 -11.77 0.82 -7.83
CA VAL A 333 -12.79 0.20 -8.69
C VAL A 333 -12.86 -1.31 -8.46
N ILE A 334 -11.73 -2.01 -8.34
CA ILE A 334 -11.67 -3.44 -8.01
C ILE A 334 -12.30 -3.70 -6.63
N HIS A 335 -12.01 -2.87 -5.64
CA HIS A 335 -12.58 -3.02 -4.31
C HIS A 335 -14.11 -2.85 -4.33
N SER A 336 -14.61 -1.84 -5.04
CA SER A 336 -16.05 -1.63 -5.24
C SER A 336 -16.68 -2.82 -5.98
N TRP A 337 -16.01 -3.32 -7.01
CA TRP A 337 -16.49 -4.49 -7.76
C TRP A 337 -16.57 -5.75 -6.89
N MET A 338 -15.58 -5.97 -6.01
CA MET A 338 -15.65 -7.06 -5.04
C MET A 338 -16.87 -6.92 -4.12
N MET A 339 -17.18 -5.70 -3.67
CA MET A 339 -18.36 -5.45 -2.84
C MET A 339 -19.67 -5.69 -3.63
N ASP A 340 -19.72 -5.28 -4.91
CA ASP A 340 -20.88 -5.48 -5.77
C ASP A 340 -21.18 -6.97 -6.04
N LEU A 341 -20.14 -7.81 -6.06
CA LEU A 341 -20.23 -9.27 -6.29
C LEU A 341 -20.42 -10.08 -5.00
N SER A 342 -20.23 -9.46 -3.83
CA SER A 342 -20.26 -10.16 -2.55
C SER A 342 -21.53 -9.82 -1.78
N PRO A 343 -22.23 -10.82 -1.20
CA PRO A 343 -23.34 -10.55 -0.28
C PRO A 343 -22.89 -9.66 0.89
N ALA A 344 -23.74 -8.72 1.29
CA ALA A 344 -23.42 -7.72 2.32
C ALA A 344 -22.96 -8.32 3.68
N ASN A 345 -23.47 -9.50 4.03
CA ASN A 345 -23.13 -10.20 5.27
C ASN A 345 -21.73 -10.86 5.25
N ILE A 346 -21.04 -10.90 4.10
CA ILE A 346 -19.73 -11.54 3.93
C ILE A 346 -18.69 -10.63 3.26
N ALA A 347 -18.99 -9.33 3.15
CA ALA A 347 -18.12 -8.33 2.54
C ALA A 347 -16.71 -8.29 3.18
N GLY A 348 -16.62 -8.43 4.51
CA GLY A 348 -15.35 -8.50 5.23
C GLY A 348 -14.51 -9.73 4.83
N SER A 349 -15.14 -10.91 4.72
CA SER A 349 -14.46 -12.14 4.28
C SER A 349 -13.98 -12.04 2.84
N ALA A 350 -14.80 -11.45 1.95
CA ALA A 350 -14.43 -11.21 0.56
C ALA A 350 -13.20 -10.29 0.44
N THR A 351 -13.17 -9.21 1.22
CA THR A 351 -12.02 -8.31 1.30
C THR A 351 -10.77 -9.02 1.83
N SER A 352 -10.92 -9.87 2.84
CA SER A 352 -9.80 -10.65 3.40
C SER A 352 -9.21 -11.63 2.39
N ILE A 353 -10.05 -12.30 1.60
CA ILE A 353 -9.60 -13.20 0.51
C ILE A 353 -8.87 -12.39 -0.56
N LEU A 354 -9.42 -11.23 -0.95
CA LEU A 354 -8.80 -10.35 -1.94
C LEU A 354 -7.39 -9.94 -1.51
N PHE A 355 -7.23 -9.41 -0.31
CA PHE A 355 -5.92 -8.98 0.20
C PHE A 355 -4.98 -10.16 0.49
N GLY A 356 -5.51 -11.27 1.00
CA GLY A 356 -4.73 -12.49 1.21
C GLY A 356 -4.15 -13.05 -0.09
N THR A 357 -4.96 -13.08 -1.16
CA THR A 357 -4.51 -13.50 -2.50
C THR A 357 -3.44 -12.55 -3.04
N GLN A 358 -3.63 -11.22 -2.90
CA GLN A 358 -2.64 -10.24 -3.31
C GLN A 358 -1.30 -10.44 -2.58
N ALA A 359 -1.33 -10.58 -1.25
CA ALA A 359 -0.14 -10.76 -0.45
C ALA A 359 0.59 -12.06 -0.77
N LEU A 360 -0.16 -13.17 -0.91
CA LEU A 360 0.40 -14.48 -1.25
C LEU A 360 1.11 -14.46 -2.61
N LEU A 361 0.43 -13.95 -3.64
CA LEU A 361 1.00 -13.86 -4.98
C LEU A 361 2.22 -12.94 -5.02
N THR A 362 2.18 -11.80 -4.34
CA THR A 362 3.33 -10.89 -4.24
C THR A 362 4.51 -11.57 -3.55
N THR A 363 4.28 -12.24 -2.41
CA THR A 363 5.34 -12.96 -1.67
C THR A 363 6.06 -13.99 -2.54
N ILE A 364 5.33 -14.73 -3.38
CA ILE A 364 5.92 -15.74 -4.27
C ILE A 364 6.62 -15.09 -5.46
N MET A 365 6.02 -14.06 -6.05
CA MET A 365 6.46 -13.53 -7.33
C MET A 365 7.64 -12.55 -7.23
N MET A 366 7.89 -11.93 -6.06
CA MET A 366 9.01 -10.98 -5.94
C MET A 366 10.38 -11.66 -6.07
N PRO A 367 10.70 -12.79 -5.39
CA PRO A 367 11.97 -13.48 -5.61
C PRO A 367 12.08 -14.05 -7.02
N LEU A 368 10.98 -14.54 -7.61
CA LEU A 368 10.96 -15.03 -8.98
C LEU A 368 11.26 -13.90 -9.99
N GLY A 369 10.72 -12.71 -9.77
CA GLY A 369 11.08 -11.53 -10.55
C GLY A 369 12.56 -11.18 -10.42
N GLY A 370 13.13 -11.28 -9.21
CA GLY A 370 14.56 -11.14 -8.97
C GLY A 370 15.40 -12.17 -9.73
N LEU A 371 14.98 -13.44 -9.70
CA LEU A 371 15.65 -14.52 -10.46
C LEU A 371 15.64 -14.25 -11.98
N VAL A 372 14.53 -13.74 -12.50
CA VAL A 372 14.43 -13.31 -13.89
C VAL A 372 15.40 -12.16 -14.17
N ALA A 373 15.48 -11.17 -13.26
CA ALA A 373 16.40 -10.05 -13.39
C ALA A 373 17.87 -10.50 -13.36
N ASP A 374 18.24 -11.40 -12.44
CA ASP A 374 19.61 -11.93 -12.35
C ASP A 374 20.03 -12.70 -13.60
N ARG A 375 19.09 -13.38 -14.26
CA ARG A 375 19.39 -14.24 -15.43
C ARG A 375 19.26 -13.54 -16.77
N TYR A 376 18.32 -12.61 -16.91
CA TYR A 376 17.93 -12.02 -18.18
C TYR A 376 17.98 -10.48 -18.20
N GLY A 377 18.32 -9.86 -17.05
CA GLY A 377 18.33 -8.40 -16.87
C GLY A 377 17.00 -7.80 -16.47
N LEU A 378 17.06 -6.60 -15.88
CA LEU A 378 15.90 -5.86 -15.39
C LEU A 378 14.85 -5.52 -16.46
N PRO A 379 15.22 -5.19 -17.74
CA PRO A 379 14.23 -4.93 -18.78
C PRO A 379 13.22 -6.08 -18.99
N VAL A 380 13.69 -7.34 -18.90
CA VAL A 380 12.82 -8.51 -19.07
C VAL A 380 11.78 -8.60 -17.96
N VAL A 381 12.11 -8.15 -16.74
CA VAL A 381 11.15 -8.12 -15.63
C VAL A 381 9.96 -7.20 -15.97
N PHE A 382 10.18 -6.03 -16.59
CA PHE A 382 9.09 -5.14 -17.00
C PHE A 382 8.19 -5.80 -18.04
N TYR A 383 8.73 -6.56 -18.99
CA TYR A 383 7.92 -7.32 -19.94
C TYR A 383 7.12 -8.43 -19.23
N CYS A 384 7.71 -9.09 -18.24
CA CYS A 384 6.97 -10.04 -17.40
C CYS A 384 5.84 -9.36 -16.61
N LEU A 385 6.10 -8.18 -16.01
CA LEU A 385 5.09 -7.40 -15.32
C LEU A 385 3.98 -6.93 -16.27
N ALA A 386 4.31 -6.46 -17.47
CA ALA A 386 3.34 -6.13 -18.50
C ALA A 386 2.51 -7.36 -18.89
N GLY A 387 3.14 -8.54 -19.01
CA GLY A 387 2.46 -9.82 -19.25
C GLY A 387 1.48 -10.19 -18.13
N THR A 388 1.85 -9.99 -16.86
CA THR A 388 0.91 -10.25 -15.74
C THR A 388 -0.30 -9.32 -15.77
N ILE A 389 -0.12 -8.05 -16.13
CA ILE A 389 -1.23 -7.10 -16.29
C ILE A 389 -2.09 -7.46 -17.51
N LEU A 390 -1.48 -7.90 -18.61
CA LEU A 390 -2.23 -8.38 -19.78
C LEU A 390 -3.09 -9.59 -19.43
N LEU A 391 -2.55 -10.57 -18.69
CA LEU A 391 -3.31 -11.71 -18.19
C LEU A 391 -4.44 -11.28 -17.26
N ALA A 392 -4.18 -10.32 -16.36
CA ALA A 392 -5.22 -9.71 -15.52
C ALA A 392 -6.34 -9.10 -16.38
N ASN A 393 -5.97 -8.39 -17.45
CA ASN A 393 -6.92 -7.78 -18.39
C ASN A 393 -7.78 -8.82 -19.12
N LEU A 394 -7.18 -9.94 -19.54
CA LEU A 394 -7.91 -11.06 -20.13
C LEU A 394 -8.90 -11.68 -19.14
N ILE A 395 -8.55 -11.82 -17.86
CA ILE A 395 -9.49 -12.28 -16.82
C ILE A 395 -10.66 -11.31 -16.69
N VAL A 396 -10.41 -9.99 -16.69
CA VAL A 396 -11.47 -8.96 -16.63
C VAL A 396 -12.45 -9.10 -17.79
N TYR A 397 -11.96 -9.45 -18.97
CA TYR A 397 -12.81 -9.65 -20.14
C TYR A 397 -13.89 -10.73 -19.92
N TRP A 398 -13.60 -11.76 -19.13
CA TRP A 398 -14.50 -12.86 -18.81
C TRP A 398 -15.36 -12.63 -17.56
N LEU A 399 -15.06 -11.61 -16.76
CA LEU A 399 -15.83 -11.29 -15.57
C LEU A 399 -17.17 -10.63 -15.94
N PRO A 400 -18.26 -10.91 -15.19
CA PRO A 400 -19.54 -10.24 -15.39
C PRO A 400 -19.40 -8.74 -15.14
N SER A 401 -20.11 -7.92 -15.91
CA SER A 401 -20.19 -6.48 -15.67
C SER A 401 -20.80 -6.25 -14.29
N GLY A 402 -20.03 -5.68 -13.33
CA GLY A 402 -20.56 -5.30 -12.03
C GLY A 402 -21.70 -4.26 -12.21
N LYS A 403 -22.62 -4.18 -11.25
CA LYS A 403 -23.70 -3.20 -11.24
C LYS A 403 -23.15 -1.77 -11.29
N GLY A 404 -23.09 -1.23 -12.45
CA GLY A 404 -22.78 0.15 -12.75
C GLY A 404 -23.54 0.51 -14.01
N GLY A 405 -24.75 0.99 -13.84
CA GLY A 405 -25.66 1.27 -14.94
C GLY A 405 -26.97 0.53 -14.73
N SER A 406 -27.98 1.23 -14.25
CA SER A 406 -29.38 0.86 -14.50
C SER A 406 -29.50 0.50 -15.98
N GLU A 407 -29.89 -0.74 -16.27
CA GLU A 407 -30.52 -1.02 -17.56
C GLU A 407 -31.62 0.05 -17.77
N PRO A 408 -31.75 0.57 -19.00
CA PRO A 408 -32.70 1.63 -19.31
C PRO A 408 -34.14 1.21 -19.06
#